data_e281215b25a581cc5053ffc14424bfe0
#
_entry.id   e281215b25a581cc5053ffc14424bfe0
#
_cell.length_a   1.000
_cell.length_b   1.000
_cell.length_c   1.000
_cell.angle_alpha   90.00
_cell.angle_beta   90.00
_cell.angle_gamma   90.00
#
_symmetry.space_group_name_H-M   'P 1'
#
loop_
_entity.id
_entity.type
_entity.pdbx_description
1 polymer ?
#
loop_
_entity_poly.entity_id
_entity_poly.type
_entity_poly.pdbx_seq_one_letter_code
_entity_poly.pdbx_strand_id
1 'polypeptide(L)'
;MGKKILLEHVNVPNIHTYEVYRSKGGYDSVEKALKMAPNDIVEEVKKSGLRGRGGAGFPTGMKWSFIDKKSGRPRHLVCNADESEPGTFKDRYLMEKLPHLLVEGMITSSIALEAHLSYIYIRGEYMWVYRILERAINEAYANGWLGKNIKGSGYDLDLHVTCGAGAYICGEETALIESLEGKRGNPRIKPPFPAVVGLYGNPTVVNNVETIMDIPWIVMNGGDEFAKIGIGKSTGTKLISASGNIKNPGVYEIELGITVEEFVMSDEWCGGMQTDRPLKACVPGGSSVPILPANLLFKTAKDETRLMTYESMADGGFATGSMIGSGGFIVYDDRQCIVRNTWNFSRFYHHESCGQCSPCREGTGWLEKVTWRLEHGYGNMEDIDLLWDIQRKIEGNTICPLGDAAAWPVAAAIRHFRHEFEYHVRYPEKVKDRKHFEAEPWEKVKHLMELLYLPILLDLVVLAQFCIMLFLNYKQKLCLFMF
;
A
#
# COMPACT_ATOMS: atom_id res chain seq x y z
N MET A 1 16.61 1.58 -20.14
CA MET A 1 16.16 1.21 -18.76
C MET A 1 16.67 2.25 -17.79
N GLY A 2 15.77 2.89 -17.03
CA GLY A 2 16.12 3.79 -15.95
C GLY A 2 16.87 3.06 -14.82
N LYS A 3 17.42 3.84 -13.88
CA LYS A 3 18.12 3.28 -12.72
C LYS A 3 17.13 2.51 -11.83
N LYS A 4 17.51 1.30 -11.40
CA LYS A 4 16.78 0.53 -10.38
C LYS A 4 17.53 0.61 -9.06
N ILE A 5 16.81 0.92 -8.00
CA ILE A 5 17.31 1.00 -6.63
C ILE A 5 16.84 -0.22 -5.83
N LEU A 6 15.54 -0.44 -5.82
CA LEU A 6 14.91 -1.49 -5.03
C LEU A 6 14.93 -2.84 -5.76
N LEU A 7 14.65 -2.84 -7.07
CA LEU A 7 14.54 -4.08 -7.85
C LEU A 7 15.83 -4.50 -8.54
N GLU A 8 16.98 -3.89 -8.22
CA GLU A 8 18.28 -4.22 -8.84
C GLU A 8 18.62 -5.71 -8.72
N HIS A 9 18.39 -6.29 -7.54
CA HIS A 9 18.72 -7.69 -7.26
C HIS A 9 17.52 -8.64 -7.21
N VAL A 10 16.31 -8.18 -7.59
CA VAL A 10 15.07 -8.96 -7.43
C VAL A 10 15.08 -10.30 -8.17
N ASN A 11 15.82 -10.39 -9.28
CA ASN A 11 15.94 -11.59 -10.10
C ASN A 11 17.13 -12.49 -9.72
N VAL A 12 17.91 -12.13 -8.70
CA VAL A 12 18.98 -13.00 -8.19
C VAL A 12 18.36 -14.21 -7.51
N PRO A 13 18.68 -15.45 -7.91
CA PRO A 13 18.14 -16.65 -7.27
C PRO A 13 18.39 -16.63 -5.76
N ASN A 14 17.38 -16.95 -4.97
CA ASN A 14 17.43 -17.01 -3.50
C ASN A 14 17.84 -15.72 -2.79
N ILE A 15 17.67 -14.56 -3.41
CA ILE A 15 17.99 -13.24 -2.81
C ILE A 15 17.25 -12.99 -1.49
N HIS A 16 16.15 -13.71 -1.25
CA HIS A 16 15.37 -13.65 -0.01
C HIS A 16 16.02 -14.37 1.18
N THR A 17 17.15 -15.09 0.98
CA THR A 17 17.93 -15.72 2.05
C THR A 17 19.04 -14.79 2.53
N TYR A 18 19.40 -14.92 3.80
CA TYR A 18 20.45 -14.11 4.42
C TYR A 18 21.79 -14.18 3.68
N GLU A 19 22.25 -15.40 3.35
CA GLU A 19 23.56 -15.63 2.75
C GLU A 19 23.67 -14.98 1.38
N VAL A 20 22.64 -15.13 0.53
CA VAL A 20 22.65 -14.54 -0.81
C VAL A 20 22.53 -13.02 -0.71
N TYR A 21 21.65 -12.51 0.13
CA TYR A 21 21.48 -11.07 0.35
C TYR A 21 22.80 -10.45 0.85
N ARG A 22 23.43 -11.05 1.87
CA ARG A 22 24.72 -10.60 2.43
C ARG A 22 25.84 -10.60 1.37
N SER A 23 25.87 -11.61 0.47
CA SER A 23 26.88 -11.70 -0.61
C SER A 23 26.75 -10.57 -1.64
N LYS A 24 25.61 -9.85 -1.66
CA LYS A 24 25.33 -8.68 -2.52
C LYS A 24 25.53 -7.34 -1.83
N GLY A 25 26.22 -7.32 -0.69
CA GLY A 25 26.43 -6.10 0.09
C GLY A 25 25.31 -5.77 1.06
N GLY A 26 24.36 -6.69 1.25
CA GLY A 26 23.28 -6.51 2.23
C GLY A 26 23.82 -6.24 3.63
N TYR A 27 23.17 -5.37 4.40
CA TYR A 27 23.54 -4.85 5.72
C TYR A 27 24.80 -3.94 5.75
N ASP A 28 25.45 -3.63 4.63
CA ASP A 28 26.56 -2.68 4.60
C ASP A 28 26.12 -1.28 5.03
N SER A 29 24.87 -0.91 4.73
CA SER A 29 24.29 0.38 5.18
C SER A 29 24.16 0.46 6.70
N VAL A 30 23.89 -0.66 7.38
CA VAL A 30 23.85 -0.73 8.84
C VAL A 30 25.26 -0.49 9.42
N GLU A 31 26.29 -1.16 8.87
CA GLU A 31 27.67 -0.96 9.30
C GLU A 31 28.13 0.51 9.14
N LYS A 32 27.68 1.15 8.05
CA LYS A 32 27.95 2.55 7.80
C LYS A 32 27.16 3.46 8.77
N ALA A 33 25.86 3.20 8.94
CA ALA A 33 24.99 3.96 9.83
C ALA A 33 25.44 3.94 11.29
N LEU A 34 25.92 2.79 11.78
CA LEU A 34 26.47 2.66 13.15
C LEU A 34 27.72 3.54 13.40
N LYS A 35 28.39 4.02 12.34
CA LYS A 35 29.55 4.91 12.42
C LYS A 35 29.19 6.38 12.20
N MET A 36 27.96 6.69 11.79
CA MET A 36 27.45 8.03 11.54
C MET A 36 26.74 8.58 12.79
N ALA A 37 26.74 9.90 12.95
CA ALA A 37 25.83 10.50 13.93
C ALA A 37 24.36 10.36 13.44
N PRO A 38 23.40 10.05 14.32
CA PRO A 38 22.00 9.87 13.92
C PRO A 38 21.42 11.04 13.11
N ASN A 39 21.77 12.27 13.48
CA ASN A 39 21.32 13.44 12.73
C ASN A 39 21.92 13.54 11.33
N ASP A 40 23.14 13.05 11.09
CA ASP A 40 23.74 13.07 9.75
C ASP A 40 22.97 12.16 8.80
N ILE A 41 22.48 11.03 9.30
CA ILE A 41 21.60 10.14 8.50
C ILE A 41 20.29 10.87 8.15
N VAL A 42 19.67 11.56 9.12
CA VAL A 42 18.47 12.38 8.88
C VAL A 42 18.72 13.44 7.82
N GLU A 43 19.87 14.13 7.87
CA GLU A 43 20.24 15.16 6.88
C GLU A 43 20.48 14.54 5.49
N GLU A 44 21.09 13.36 5.36
CA GLU A 44 21.20 12.66 4.07
C GLU A 44 19.81 12.31 3.50
N VAL A 45 18.87 11.87 4.34
CA VAL A 45 17.49 11.62 3.92
C VAL A 45 16.75 12.91 3.54
N LYS A 46 17.06 14.06 4.16
CA LYS A 46 16.52 15.36 3.73
C LYS A 46 17.10 15.79 2.39
N LYS A 47 18.42 15.71 2.21
CA LYS A 47 19.11 16.05 0.94
C LYS A 47 18.59 15.20 -0.22
N SER A 48 18.28 13.91 0.03
CA SER A 48 17.75 13.02 -0.99
C SER A 48 16.42 13.50 -1.59
N GLY A 49 15.66 14.33 -0.87
CA GLY A 49 14.32 14.72 -1.27
C GLY A 49 13.31 13.56 -1.28
N LEU A 50 13.66 12.40 -0.69
CA LEU A 50 12.78 11.23 -0.63
C LEU A 50 11.42 11.61 -0.03
N ARG A 51 10.38 11.43 -0.81
CA ARG A 51 8.98 11.58 -0.38
C ARG A 51 8.38 10.23 -0.01
N GLY A 52 7.49 10.21 0.98
CA GLY A 52 6.79 9.01 1.40
C GLY A 52 6.10 8.28 0.23
N ARG A 53 6.37 6.99 0.09
CA ARG A 53 5.88 6.13 -1.01
C ARG A 53 4.52 5.47 -0.73
N GLY A 54 3.95 5.72 0.45
CA GLY A 54 2.67 5.12 0.87
C GLY A 54 1.41 5.80 0.33
N GLY A 55 1.53 6.97 -0.32
CA GLY A 55 0.38 7.69 -0.91
C GLY A 55 0.48 9.21 -0.78
N ALA A 56 0.57 9.74 0.43
CA ALA A 56 0.54 11.18 0.70
C ALA A 56 1.77 11.96 0.20
N GLY A 57 2.91 11.30 -0.05
CA GLY A 57 4.10 11.95 -0.61
C GLY A 57 4.75 13.00 0.29
N PHE A 58 4.59 12.96 1.61
CA PHE A 58 5.22 13.89 2.53
C PHE A 58 6.75 13.65 2.59
N PRO A 59 7.61 14.71 2.63
CA PRO A 59 9.06 14.54 2.67
C PRO A 59 9.54 13.76 3.89
N THR A 60 10.23 12.63 3.67
CA THR A 60 10.59 11.66 4.71
C THR A 60 11.56 12.23 5.73
N GLY A 61 12.63 12.88 5.27
CA GLY A 61 13.63 13.49 6.18
C GLY A 61 13.04 14.63 7.03
N MET A 62 12.08 15.40 6.48
CA MET A 62 11.35 16.41 7.24
C MET A 62 10.46 15.74 8.31
N LYS A 63 9.74 14.68 7.97
CA LYS A 63 8.94 13.89 8.95
C LYS A 63 9.81 13.40 10.09
N TRP A 64 11.00 12.89 9.81
CA TRP A 64 11.94 12.39 10.81
C TRP A 64 12.46 13.51 11.74
N SER A 65 12.65 14.71 11.22
CA SER A 65 13.13 15.85 12.03
C SER A 65 12.09 16.36 13.05
N PHE A 66 10.82 15.97 12.92
CA PHE A 66 9.77 16.35 13.87
C PHE A 66 9.70 15.44 15.10
N ILE A 67 10.45 14.32 15.13
CA ILE A 67 10.44 13.43 16.28
C ILE A 67 10.93 14.16 17.53
N ASP A 68 10.17 14.04 18.62
CA ASP A 68 10.53 14.69 19.87
C ASP A 68 11.72 13.98 20.55
N LYS A 69 12.91 14.59 20.37
CA LYS A 69 14.16 14.14 21.01
C LYS A 69 14.36 14.74 22.41
N LYS A 70 13.55 15.74 22.80
CA LYS A 70 13.76 16.49 24.06
C LYS A 70 13.03 15.89 25.25
N SER A 71 11.97 15.14 25.02
CA SER A 71 11.15 14.55 26.09
C SER A 71 11.84 13.47 26.91
N GLY A 72 12.96 12.92 26.44
CA GLY A 72 13.63 11.79 27.09
C GLY A 72 12.85 10.45 27.01
N ARG A 73 11.67 10.45 26.37
CA ARG A 73 10.84 9.24 26.20
C ARG A 73 11.43 8.32 25.12
N PRO A 74 11.19 6.99 25.23
CA PRO A 74 11.53 6.06 24.15
C PRO A 74 10.94 6.51 22.82
N ARG A 75 11.66 6.31 21.72
CA ARG A 75 11.20 6.60 20.36
C ARG A 75 10.94 5.32 19.64
N HIS A 76 9.94 5.33 18.76
CA HIS A 76 9.55 4.16 17.97
C HIS A 76 9.55 4.47 16.47
N LEU A 77 10.00 3.48 15.70
CA LEU A 77 9.77 3.41 14.26
C LEU A 77 8.75 2.32 13.98
N VAL A 78 7.73 2.64 13.20
CA VAL A 78 6.74 1.67 12.73
C VAL A 78 6.74 1.66 11.20
N CYS A 79 7.01 0.50 10.62
CA CYS A 79 6.80 0.25 9.21
C CYS A 79 5.32 -0.01 8.95
N ASN A 80 4.71 0.81 8.12
CA ASN A 80 3.37 0.57 7.61
C ASN A 80 3.43 -0.39 6.42
N ALA A 81 3.15 -1.66 6.69
CA ALA A 81 3.02 -2.74 5.72
C ALA A 81 1.55 -3.17 5.54
N ASP A 82 0.60 -2.30 5.94
CA ASP A 82 -0.82 -2.48 5.68
C ASP A 82 -1.16 -2.01 4.26
N GLU A 83 -0.76 -2.80 3.26
CA GLU A 83 -1.02 -2.55 1.85
C GLU A 83 -2.42 -3.04 1.48
N SER A 84 -3.43 -2.21 1.74
CA SER A 84 -4.84 -2.55 1.55
C SER A 84 -5.54 -1.71 0.48
N GLU A 85 -4.83 -0.78 -0.17
CA GLU A 85 -5.36 0.08 -1.23
C GLU A 85 -5.67 -0.73 -2.50
N PRO A 86 -6.92 -0.77 -2.99
CA PRO A 86 -7.26 -1.46 -4.23
C PRO A 86 -6.42 -0.97 -5.42
N GLY A 87 -5.80 -1.93 -6.12
CA GLY A 87 -4.87 -1.66 -7.22
C GLY A 87 -3.39 -1.58 -6.81
N THR A 88 -3.07 -1.62 -5.52
CA THR A 88 -1.69 -1.55 -5.01
C THR A 88 -1.21 -2.90 -4.49
N PHE A 89 -0.05 -3.40 -4.97
CA PHE A 89 0.55 -4.68 -4.58
C PHE A 89 2.08 -4.69 -4.65
N LYS A 90 2.70 -3.52 -4.60
CA LYS A 90 4.16 -3.32 -4.69
C LYS A 90 4.89 -3.70 -3.40
N ASP A 91 4.30 -3.37 -2.23
CA ASP A 91 4.91 -3.62 -0.93
C ASP A 91 4.93 -5.11 -0.62
N ARG A 92 3.84 -5.83 -0.96
CA ARG A 92 3.81 -7.29 -0.92
C ARG A 92 4.94 -7.89 -1.75
N TYR A 93 5.10 -7.44 -2.99
CA TYR A 93 6.16 -7.93 -3.88
C TYR A 93 7.56 -7.71 -3.29
N LEU A 94 7.82 -6.52 -2.72
CA LEU A 94 9.08 -6.22 -2.05
C LEU A 94 9.32 -7.13 -0.84
N MET A 95 8.34 -7.27 0.03
CA MET A 95 8.46 -8.08 1.24
C MET A 95 8.66 -9.57 0.94
N GLU A 96 8.03 -10.09 -0.13
CA GLU A 96 8.21 -11.47 -0.58
C GLU A 96 9.60 -11.72 -1.16
N LYS A 97 10.09 -10.80 -1.99
CA LYS A 97 11.33 -10.99 -2.75
C LYS A 97 12.58 -10.53 -2.00
N LEU A 98 12.48 -9.45 -1.24
CA LEU A 98 13.60 -8.74 -0.63
C LEU A 98 13.38 -8.47 0.88
N PRO A 99 13.00 -9.49 1.69
CA PRO A 99 12.66 -9.28 3.10
C PRO A 99 13.82 -8.71 3.90
N HIS A 100 15.06 -9.12 3.62
CA HIS A 100 16.25 -8.59 4.29
C HIS A 100 16.52 -7.13 3.99
N LEU A 101 16.16 -6.62 2.79
CA LEU A 101 16.28 -5.18 2.49
C LEU A 101 15.34 -4.36 3.37
N LEU A 102 14.13 -4.88 3.67
CA LEU A 102 13.23 -4.22 4.61
C LEU A 102 13.82 -4.25 6.04
N VAL A 103 14.34 -5.39 6.49
CA VAL A 103 14.98 -5.51 7.82
C VAL A 103 16.18 -4.55 7.92
N GLU A 104 17.03 -4.48 6.91
CA GLU A 104 18.16 -3.55 6.83
C GLU A 104 17.69 -2.09 6.89
N GLY A 105 16.66 -1.74 6.12
CA GLY A 105 16.06 -0.41 6.13
C GLY A 105 15.46 -0.04 7.48
N MET A 106 14.83 -0.99 8.17
CA MET A 106 14.31 -0.80 9.53
C MET A 106 15.45 -0.52 10.53
N ILE A 107 16.52 -1.27 10.46
CA ILE A 107 17.67 -1.07 11.37
C ILE A 107 18.31 0.30 11.10
N THR A 108 18.62 0.61 9.85
CA THR A 108 19.26 1.88 9.45
C THR A 108 18.41 3.09 9.83
N SER A 109 17.09 3.01 9.61
CA SER A 109 16.14 4.06 9.99
C SER A 109 16.00 4.18 11.51
N SER A 110 16.04 3.07 12.24
CA SER A 110 15.99 3.08 13.72
C SER A 110 17.20 3.76 14.31
N ILE A 111 18.41 3.54 13.77
CA ILE A 111 19.63 4.24 14.18
C ILE A 111 19.46 5.75 13.99
N ALA A 112 18.96 6.20 12.83
CA ALA A 112 18.74 7.63 12.54
C ALA A 112 17.76 8.29 13.53
N LEU A 113 16.73 7.56 13.95
CA LEU A 113 15.70 8.03 14.87
C LEU A 113 16.05 7.77 16.34
N GLU A 114 17.16 7.06 16.59
CA GLU A 114 17.56 6.59 17.93
C GLU A 114 16.44 5.80 18.61
N ALA A 115 15.77 4.94 17.84
CA ALA A 115 14.71 4.05 18.29
C ALA A 115 15.29 2.70 18.67
N HIS A 116 14.98 2.20 19.87
CA HIS A 116 15.47 0.92 20.37
C HIS A 116 14.45 -0.21 20.29
N LEU A 117 13.23 0.11 19.87
CA LEU A 117 12.14 -0.84 19.66
C LEU A 117 11.33 -0.39 18.46
N SER A 118 11.25 -1.23 17.44
CA SER A 118 10.59 -0.94 16.16
C SER A 118 9.66 -2.07 15.74
N TYR A 119 8.68 -1.73 14.92
CA TYR A 119 7.65 -2.67 14.49
C TYR A 119 7.45 -2.62 12.97
N ILE A 120 7.15 -3.77 12.38
CA ILE A 120 6.56 -3.89 11.05
C ILE A 120 5.11 -4.31 11.25
N TYR A 121 4.16 -3.42 10.93
CA TYR A 121 2.73 -3.71 11.00
C TYR A 121 2.25 -4.16 9.63
N ILE A 122 1.93 -5.44 9.50
CA ILE A 122 1.48 -6.06 8.25
C ILE A 122 -0.02 -6.38 8.29
N ARG A 123 -0.71 -6.24 7.15
CA ARG A 123 -2.14 -6.57 7.07
C ARG A 123 -2.39 -8.07 7.31
N GLY A 124 -3.56 -8.37 7.89
CA GLY A 124 -3.93 -9.73 8.30
C GLY A 124 -3.98 -10.76 7.19
N GLU A 125 -4.31 -10.32 5.97
CA GLU A 125 -4.42 -11.21 4.81
C GLU A 125 -3.07 -11.69 4.28
N TYR A 126 -1.95 -11.07 4.69
CA TYR A 126 -0.60 -11.43 4.22
C TYR A 126 0.13 -12.38 5.19
N MET A 127 -0.56 -13.37 5.75
CA MET A 127 0.02 -14.30 6.72
C MET A 127 1.26 -15.05 6.21
N TRP A 128 1.34 -15.35 4.90
CA TRP A 128 2.54 -15.97 4.32
C TRP A 128 3.74 -15.00 4.29
N VAL A 129 3.48 -13.71 4.01
CA VAL A 129 4.52 -12.65 4.02
C VAL A 129 4.98 -12.39 5.45
N TYR A 130 4.06 -12.40 6.42
CA TYR A 130 4.38 -12.35 7.85
C TYR A 130 5.44 -13.40 8.21
N ARG A 131 5.26 -14.66 7.81
CA ARG A 131 6.22 -15.74 8.06
C ARG A 131 7.56 -15.53 7.37
N ILE A 132 7.58 -14.94 6.18
CA ILE A 132 8.81 -14.59 5.47
C ILE A 132 9.58 -13.52 6.24
N LEU A 133 8.90 -12.47 6.70
CA LEU A 133 9.49 -11.39 7.49
C LEU A 133 9.98 -11.90 8.86
N GLU A 134 9.19 -12.71 9.55
CA GLU A 134 9.57 -13.32 10.83
C GLU A 134 10.85 -14.13 10.70
N ARG A 135 10.98 -14.93 9.64
CA ARG A 135 12.21 -15.67 9.35
C ARG A 135 13.39 -14.72 9.11
N ALA A 136 13.25 -13.70 8.27
CA ALA A 136 14.31 -12.75 7.98
C ALA A 136 14.76 -11.97 9.24
N ILE A 137 13.83 -11.61 10.12
CA ILE A 137 14.11 -10.99 11.41
C ILE A 137 14.90 -11.95 12.30
N ASN A 138 14.50 -13.22 12.40
CA ASN A 138 15.21 -14.23 13.18
C ASN A 138 16.63 -14.47 12.64
N GLU A 139 16.81 -14.51 11.31
CA GLU A 139 18.12 -14.60 10.67
C GLU A 139 18.98 -13.37 11.00
N ALA A 140 18.39 -12.17 11.04
CA ALA A 140 19.10 -10.94 11.45
C ALA A 140 19.53 -10.98 12.93
N TYR A 141 18.70 -11.48 13.85
CA TYR A 141 19.09 -11.71 15.24
C TYR A 141 20.23 -12.72 15.35
N ALA A 142 20.11 -13.87 14.68
CA ALA A 142 21.12 -14.93 14.69
C ALA A 142 22.49 -14.46 14.20
N ASN A 143 22.53 -13.46 13.29
CA ASN A 143 23.73 -12.90 12.73
C ASN A 143 24.19 -11.59 13.40
N GLY A 144 23.57 -11.19 14.52
CA GLY A 144 23.95 -10.03 15.33
C GLY A 144 23.67 -8.67 14.70
N TRP A 145 22.66 -8.60 13.80
CA TRP A 145 22.15 -7.34 13.24
C TRP A 145 21.01 -6.77 14.08
N LEU A 146 20.44 -7.53 14.99
CA LEU A 146 19.39 -7.15 15.93
C LEU A 146 19.75 -7.64 17.34
N GLY A 147 19.08 -7.10 18.35
CA GLY A 147 19.26 -7.42 19.76
C GLY A 147 20.20 -6.44 20.46
N LYS A 148 21.01 -6.97 21.37
CA LYS A 148 21.93 -6.17 22.19
C LYS A 148 23.28 -5.96 21.53
N ASN A 149 23.80 -4.73 21.68
CA ASN A 149 25.15 -4.38 21.24
C ASN A 149 25.43 -4.78 19.77
N ILE A 150 24.56 -4.34 18.85
CA ILE A 150 24.62 -4.68 17.43
C ILE A 150 26.03 -4.44 16.88
N LYS A 151 26.64 -5.52 16.36
CA LYS A 151 28.01 -5.51 15.80
C LYS A 151 29.07 -4.83 16.71
N GLY A 152 28.87 -4.84 18.02
CA GLY A 152 29.82 -4.24 18.98
C GLY A 152 29.74 -2.72 19.09
N SER A 153 28.71 -2.09 18.54
CA SER A 153 28.54 -0.62 18.50
C SER A 153 28.02 -0.01 19.79
N GLY A 154 27.52 -0.80 20.72
CA GLY A 154 26.78 -0.34 21.89
C GLY A 154 25.30 0.02 21.61
N TYR A 155 24.85 -0.06 20.38
CA TYR A 155 23.45 0.19 20.01
C TYR A 155 22.60 -1.08 20.16
N ASP A 156 21.45 -0.95 20.82
CA ASP A 156 20.47 -2.02 21.01
C ASP A 156 19.23 -1.75 20.15
N LEU A 157 18.69 -2.76 19.49
CA LEU A 157 17.44 -2.66 18.75
C LEU A 157 16.69 -3.99 18.77
N ASP A 158 15.44 -3.94 19.20
CA ASP A 158 14.49 -5.02 19.01
C ASP A 158 13.51 -4.67 17.87
N LEU A 159 13.28 -5.62 16.97
CA LEU A 159 12.38 -5.49 15.83
C LEU A 159 11.34 -6.61 15.86
N HIS A 160 10.07 -6.24 15.80
CA HIS A 160 8.96 -7.19 15.77
C HIS A 160 8.09 -6.99 14.53
N VAL A 161 7.61 -8.09 13.95
CA VAL A 161 6.52 -8.07 12.99
C VAL A 161 5.20 -8.34 13.71
N THR A 162 4.19 -7.52 13.45
CA THR A 162 2.86 -7.61 14.06
C THR A 162 1.80 -7.66 12.97
N CYS A 163 0.89 -8.64 13.06
CA CYS A 163 -0.17 -8.83 12.09
C CYS A 163 -1.41 -8.04 12.50
N GLY A 164 -1.94 -7.25 11.58
CA GLY A 164 -3.25 -6.61 11.72
C GLY A 164 -4.40 -7.61 11.55
N ALA A 165 -5.63 -7.13 11.64
CA ALA A 165 -6.84 -7.94 11.52
C ALA A 165 -7.62 -7.72 10.20
N GLY A 166 -6.99 -7.18 9.17
CA GLY A 166 -7.59 -7.03 7.84
C GLY A 166 -8.50 -5.80 7.68
N ALA A 167 -8.15 -4.67 8.28
CA ALA A 167 -8.89 -3.42 8.14
C ALA A 167 -8.06 -2.37 7.39
N TYR A 168 -8.54 -1.93 6.21
CA TYR A 168 -7.91 -0.88 5.39
C TYR A 168 -7.58 0.39 6.19
N ILE A 169 -8.49 0.78 7.11
CA ILE A 169 -8.28 1.99 7.93
C ILE A 169 -7.01 1.92 8.78
N CYS A 170 -6.50 0.73 9.11
CA CYS A 170 -5.24 0.56 9.82
C CYS A 170 -4.00 0.92 8.99
N GLY A 171 -4.15 1.25 7.69
CA GLY A 171 -3.15 1.94 6.88
C GLY A 171 -3.00 3.43 7.20
N GLU A 172 -3.98 4.06 7.85
CA GLU A 172 -3.82 5.42 8.41
C GLU A 172 -2.92 5.36 9.66
N GLU A 173 -1.92 6.25 9.72
CA GLU A 173 -0.83 6.13 10.71
C GLU A 173 -1.29 6.09 12.18
N THR A 174 -2.38 6.80 12.52
CA THR A 174 -2.87 6.82 13.91
C THR A 174 -3.82 5.66 14.21
N ALA A 175 -4.58 5.19 13.22
CA ALA A 175 -5.38 3.97 13.34
C ALA A 175 -4.46 2.73 13.46
N LEU A 176 -3.35 2.71 12.71
CA LEU A 176 -2.31 1.69 12.85
C LEU A 176 -1.76 1.67 14.28
N ILE A 177 -1.43 2.83 14.85
CA ILE A 177 -0.94 2.96 16.22
C ILE A 177 -1.99 2.44 17.22
N GLU A 178 -3.27 2.83 17.09
CA GLU A 178 -4.35 2.33 17.94
C GLU A 178 -4.46 0.80 17.88
N SER A 179 -4.38 0.23 16.66
CA SER A 179 -4.41 -1.22 16.45
C SER A 179 -3.19 -1.92 17.07
N LEU A 180 -2.00 -1.35 16.91
CA LEU A 180 -0.77 -1.89 17.51
C LEU A 180 -0.80 -1.85 19.05
N GLU A 181 -1.51 -0.88 19.64
CA GLU A 181 -1.79 -0.79 21.07
C GLU A 181 -2.88 -1.78 21.54
N GLY A 182 -3.43 -2.63 20.67
CA GLY A 182 -4.48 -3.59 20.99
C GLY A 182 -5.88 -2.99 21.10
N LYS A 183 -6.07 -1.77 20.58
CA LYS A 183 -7.35 -1.07 20.54
C LYS A 183 -8.01 -1.20 19.17
N ARG A 184 -9.25 -0.74 19.07
CA ARG A 184 -9.92 -0.57 17.77
C ARG A 184 -9.16 0.46 16.93
N GLY A 185 -8.90 0.17 15.66
CA GLY A 185 -8.17 1.00 14.73
C GLY A 185 -8.93 2.26 14.32
N ASN A 186 -9.22 3.12 15.27
CA ASN A 186 -9.84 4.43 15.02
C ASN A 186 -8.77 5.51 14.92
N PRO A 187 -8.74 6.31 13.83
CA PRO A 187 -7.81 7.43 13.71
C PRO A 187 -7.93 8.43 14.86
N ARG A 188 -6.79 9.00 15.26
CA ARG A 188 -6.71 10.06 16.26
C ARG A 188 -6.88 11.43 15.60
N ILE A 189 -7.44 12.38 16.34
CA ILE A 189 -7.45 13.79 15.93
C ILE A 189 -6.03 14.34 16.03
N LYS A 190 -5.59 15.09 15.03
CA LYS A 190 -4.29 15.77 14.99
C LYS A 190 -4.51 17.28 15.07
N PRO A 191 -3.71 18.04 15.84
CA PRO A 191 -2.66 17.63 16.76
C PRO A 191 -3.19 16.95 18.03
N PRO A 192 -2.34 16.18 18.80
CA PRO A 192 -0.90 15.98 18.57
C PRO A 192 -0.59 15.00 17.44
N PHE A 193 0.53 15.24 16.75
CA PHE A 193 1.04 14.33 15.73
C PHE A 193 1.83 13.17 16.36
N PRO A 194 1.92 11.99 15.71
CA PRO A 194 2.64 10.81 16.24
C PRO A 194 4.10 11.07 16.58
N ALA A 195 4.77 11.99 15.87
CA ALA A 195 6.16 12.39 16.16
C ALA A 195 6.35 12.98 17.57
N VAL A 196 5.25 13.40 18.22
CA VAL A 196 5.23 13.92 19.60
C VAL A 196 4.52 12.94 20.53
N VAL A 197 3.34 12.43 20.14
CA VAL A 197 2.52 11.52 20.93
C VAL A 197 1.98 10.40 20.02
N GLY A 198 2.76 9.33 19.89
CA GLY A 198 2.46 8.17 19.05
C GLY A 198 2.19 6.90 19.86
N LEU A 199 2.90 5.83 19.55
CA LEU A 199 2.75 4.50 20.12
C LEU A 199 3.01 4.52 21.64
N TYR A 200 2.04 4.05 22.40
CA TYR A 200 2.06 4.08 23.89
C TYR A 200 2.38 5.47 24.46
N GLY A 201 1.94 6.52 23.78
CA GLY A 201 2.20 7.89 24.17
C GLY A 201 3.63 8.40 23.86
N ASN A 202 4.45 7.62 23.21
CA ASN A 202 5.86 7.94 22.90
C ASN A 202 6.02 8.53 21.49
N PRO A 203 7.05 9.36 21.25
CA PRO A 203 7.37 9.86 19.92
C PRO A 203 7.53 8.71 18.91
N THR A 204 6.80 8.76 17.80
CA THR A 204 6.76 7.67 16.83
C THR A 204 6.79 8.20 15.40
N VAL A 205 7.62 7.58 14.56
CA VAL A 205 7.59 7.77 13.11
C VAL A 205 6.96 6.55 12.46
N VAL A 206 6.00 6.78 11.55
CA VAL A 206 5.40 5.74 10.72
C VAL A 206 5.79 5.96 9.28
N ASN A 207 6.40 4.98 8.62
CA ASN A 207 6.78 5.04 7.20
C ASN A 207 6.34 3.78 6.46
N ASN A 208 6.01 3.94 5.18
CA ASN A 208 5.66 2.84 4.28
C ASN A 208 6.87 1.94 3.97
N VAL A 209 6.63 0.68 3.58
CA VAL A 209 7.65 -0.33 3.22
C VAL A 209 8.63 0.20 2.17
N GLU A 210 8.13 0.65 1.00
CA GLU A 210 8.98 1.17 -0.08
C GLU A 210 9.86 2.33 0.40
N THR A 211 9.31 3.24 1.20
CA THR A 211 10.06 4.37 1.76
C THR A 211 11.22 3.92 2.65
N ILE A 212 11.00 2.91 3.50
CA ILE A 212 12.04 2.37 4.39
C ILE A 212 13.13 1.66 3.60
N MET A 213 12.74 0.92 2.55
CA MET A 213 13.67 0.17 1.73
C MET A 213 14.56 1.06 0.84
N ASP A 214 14.20 2.34 0.60
CA ASP A 214 15.07 3.32 -0.07
C ASP A 214 16.23 3.82 0.84
N ILE A 215 16.08 3.74 2.15
CA ILE A 215 17.04 4.32 3.11
C ILE A 215 18.43 3.68 3.04
N PRO A 216 18.60 2.34 2.94
CA PRO A 216 19.90 1.72 2.77
C PRO A 216 20.68 2.30 1.59
N TRP A 217 20.03 2.47 0.44
CA TRP A 217 20.67 3.03 -0.74
C TRP A 217 21.11 4.48 -0.52
N ILE A 218 20.27 5.31 0.12
CA ILE A 218 20.58 6.71 0.43
C ILE A 218 21.78 6.79 1.37
N VAL A 219 21.82 5.95 2.40
CA VAL A 219 22.94 5.94 3.35
C VAL A 219 24.24 5.50 2.65
N MET A 220 24.18 4.50 1.77
CA MET A 220 25.37 4.00 1.07
C MET A 220 25.92 5.00 0.06
N ASN A 221 25.06 5.64 -0.71
CA ASN A 221 25.47 6.47 -1.86
C ASN A 221 25.42 7.98 -1.59
N GLY A 222 24.67 8.41 -0.55
CA GLY A 222 24.45 9.82 -0.21
C GLY A 222 23.13 10.37 -0.76
N GLY A 223 22.59 11.35 -0.03
CA GLY A 223 21.32 12.01 -0.39
C GLY A 223 21.38 12.74 -1.72
N ASP A 224 22.50 13.40 -2.00
CA ASP A 224 22.70 14.16 -3.25
C ASP A 224 22.66 13.23 -4.49
N GLU A 225 23.18 12.00 -4.39
CA GLU A 225 23.14 11.03 -5.49
C GLU A 225 21.72 10.52 -5.74
N PHE A 226 20.91 10.32 -4.69
CA PHE A 226 19.50 9.99 -4.82
C PHE A 226 18.70 11.13 -5.44
N ALA A 227 19.02 12.38 -5.08
CA ALA A 227 18.35 13.56 -5.62
C ALA A 227 18.61 13.80 -7.10
N LYS A 228 19.66 13.22 -7.69
CA LYS A 228 19.93 13.26 -9.13
C LYS A 228 19.06 12.33 -9.95
N ILE A 229 18.41 11.34 -9.30
CA ILE A 229 17.47 10.44 -9.94
C ILE A 229 16.09 11.09 -9.89
N GLY A 230 15.36 11.05 -10.99
CA GLY A 230 14.07 11.71 -11.09
C GLY A 230 14.17 13.16 -11.55
N ILE A 231 13.13 13.96 -11.35
CA ILE A 231 13.06 15.34 -11.83
C ILE A 231 12.45 16.30 -10.78
N GLY A 232 13.08 17.46 -10.62
CA GLY A 232 12.58 18.53 -9.75
C GLY A 232 12.46 18.11 -8.30
N LYS A 233 11.22 18.19 -7.73
CA LYS A 233 10.93 17.75 -6.36
C LYS A 233 10.50 16.28 -6.27
N SER A 234 10.34 15.62 -7.40
CA SER A 234 10.03 14.19 -7.51
C SER A 234 11.32 13.41 -7.74
N THR A 235 12.07 13.20 -6.66
CA THR A 235 13.38 12.53 -6.67
C THR A 235 13.28 11.04 -6.47
N GLY A 236 14.28 10.32 -6.96
CA GLY A 236 14.41 8.88 -6.82
C GLY A 236 13.55 8.09 -7.79
N THR A 237 13.40 6.81 -7.45
CA THR A 237 12.52 5.88 -8.17
C THR A 237 11.19 5.73 -7.44
N LYS A 238 10.20 5.15 -8.10
CA LYS A 238 8.94 4.74 -7.50
C LYS A 238 8.48 3.41 -8.08
N LEU A 239 7.94 2.57 -7.21
CA LEU A 239 7.27 1.34 -7.64
C LEU A 239 5.83 1.63 -8.04
N ILE A 240 5.45 1.09 -9.20
CA ILE A 240 4.10 1.17 -9.75
C ILE A 240 3.54 -0.25 -9.90
N SER A 241 2.37 -0.47 -9.32
CA SER A 241 1.57 -1.67 -9.48
C SER A 241 0.64 -1.48 -10.68
N ALA A 242 1.04 -1.93 -11.85
CA ALA A 242 0.27 -1.78 -13.08
C ALA A 242 -0.70 -2.95 -13.28
N SER A 243 -1.96 -2.64 -13.57
CA SER A 243 -3.03 -3.61 -13.76
C SER A 243 -4.14 -3.09 -14.68
N GLY A 244 -5.17 -3.91 -14.91
CA GLY A 244 -6.27 -3.59 -15.81
C GLY A 244 -6.06 -4.10 -17.23
N ASN A 245 -6.53 -3.36 -18.23
CA ASN A 245 -6.56 -3.78 -19.62
C ASN A 245 -5.24 -3.49 -20.38
N ILE A 246 -4.11 -3.85 -19.80
CA ILE A 246 -2.76 -3.72 -20.37
C ILE A 246 -2.17 -5.11 -20.72
N LYS A 247 -1.19 -5.14 -21.62
CA LYS A 247 -0.54 -6.40 -22.02
C LYS A 247 0.30 -6.99 -20.90
N ASN A 248 1.05 -6.16 -20.20
CA ASN A 248 2.03 -6.59 -19.21
C ASN A 248 1.64 -6.03 -17.83
N PRO A 249 0.72 -6.68 -17.07
CA PRO A 249 0.48 -6.31 -15.67
C PRO A 249 1.66 -6.75 -14.79
N GLY A 250 2.02 -5.91 -13.78
CA GLY A 250 3.14 -6.23 -12.91
C GLY A 250 3.53 -5.11 -11.97
N VAL A 251 4.67 -5.30 -11.28
CA VAL A 251 5.30 -4.27 -10.45
C VAL A 251 6.53 -3.75 -11.16
N TYR A 252 6.58 -2.46 -11.38
CA TYR A 252 7.65 -1.78 -12.11
C TYR A 252 8.30 -0.71 -11.26
N GLU A 253 9.63 -0.67 -11.26
CA GLU A 253 10.38 0.44 -10.69
C GLU A 253 10.73 1.41 -11.81
N ILE A 254 10.20 2.63 -11.71
CA ILE A 254 10.42 3.71 -12.66
C ILE A 254 11.22 4.85 -12.03
N GLU A 255 12.04 5.52 -12.78
CA GLU A 255 12.54 6.85 -12.40
C GLU A 255 11.37 7.85 -12.46
N LEU A 256 11.22 8.67 -11.42
CA LEU A 256 10.19 9.71 -11.44
C LEU A 256 10.54 10.77 -12.50
N GLY A 257 9.62 10.97 -13.47
CA GLY A 257 9.80 11.92 -14.57
C GLY A 257 9.64 11.33 -15.97
N ILE A 258 9.52 10.01 -16.13
CA ILE A 258 9.11 9.44 -17.42
C ILE A 258 7.69 9.90 -17.76
N THR A 259 7.30 9.89 -19.02
CA THR A 259 5.95 10.28 -19.40
C THR A 259 4.95 9.17 -19.06
N VAL A 260 3.71 9.55 -18.77
CA VAL A 260 2.64 8.56 -18.54
C VAL A 260 2.37 7.75 -19.80
N GLU A 261 2.47 8.38 -20.98
CA GLU A 261 2.29 7.70 -22.25
C GLU A 261 3.38 6.64 -22.49
N GLU A 262 4.65 6.97 -22.22
CA GLU A 262 5.75 6.01 -22.27
C GLU A 262 5.51 4.83 -21.33
N PHE A 263 5.10 5.10 -20.07
CA PHE A 263 4.81 4.02 -19.11
C PHE A 263 3.69 3.10 -19.58
N VAL A 264 2.62 3.64 -20.17
CA VAL A 264 1.47 2.84 -20.63
C VAL A 264 1.76 2.10 -21.93
N MET A 265 2.44 2.76 -22.90
CA MET A 265 2.51 2.27 -24.27
C MET A 265 3.78 1.51 -24.62
N SER A 266 4.88 1.71 -23.89
CA SER A 266 6.17 1.04 -24.16
C SER A 266 6.14 -0.43 -23.73
N ASP A 267 6.73 -1.30 -24.57
CA ASP A 267 6.95 -2.73 -24.26
C ASP A 267 7.88 -2.95 -23.06
N GLU A 268 8.65 -1.95 -22.68
CA GLU A 268 9.49 -1.98 -21.47
C GLU A 268 8.64 -2.03 -20.20
N TRP A 269 7.42 -1.46 -20.24
CA TRP A 269 6.51 -1.32 -19.12
C TRP A 269 5.18 -2.06 -19.37
N CYS A 270 4.08 -1.32 -19.49
CA CYS A 270 2.75 -1.91 -19.65
C CYS A 270 2.49 -2.56 -21.02
N GLY A 271 3.29 -2.24 -22.05
CA GLY A 271 3.19 -2.83 -23.38
C GLY A 271 1.98 -2.38 -24.21
N GLY A 272 1.30 -1.31 -23.80
CA GLY A 272 0.07 -0.83 -24.40
C GLY A 272 -1.17 -1.62 -23.97
N MET A 273 -2.28 -1.37 -24.67
CA MET A 273 -3.57 -1.99 -24.39
C MET A 273 -3.55 -3.50 -24.70
N GLN A 274 -4.21 -4.29 -23.87
CA GLN A 274 -4.30 -5.76 -24.01
C GLN A 274 -4.94 -6.22 -25.35
N THR A 275 -5.83 -5.38 -25.88
CA THR A 275 -6.53 -5.61 -27.17
C THR A 275 -6.43 -4.34 -28.01
N ASP A 276 -6.91 -4.38 -29.27
CA ASP A 276 -6.99 -3.21 -30.17
C ASP A 276 -8.02 -2.16 -29.75
N ARG A 277 -8.58 -2.28 -28.55
CA ARG A 277 -9.54 -1.32 -28.01
C ARG A 277 -8.85 -0.08 -27.46
N PRO A 278 -9.49 1.09 -27.61
CA PRO A 278 -8.90 2.32 -27.14
C PRO A 278 -8.84 2.38 -25.61
N LEU A 279 -7.81 3.07 -25.11
CA LEU A 279 -7.73 3.49 -23.72
C LEU A 279 -8.90 4.45 -23.42
N LYS A 280 -9.66 4.16 -22.36
CA LYS A 280 -10.77 4.98 -21.89
C LYS A 280 -10.38 5.86 -20.72
N ALA A 281 -9.78 5.25 -19.70
CA ALA A 281 -9.48 5.91 -18.43
C ALA A 281 -8.36 5.20 -17.68
N CYS A 282 -7.86 5.86 -16.65
CA CYS A 282 -6.91 5.28 -15.70
C CYS A 282 -7.16 5.81 -14.29
N VAL A 283 -6.95 4.94 -13.30
CA VAL A 283 -6.75 5.30 -11.90
C VAL A 283 -5.26 5.25 -11.63
N PRO A 284 -4.53 6.38 -11.50
CA PRO A 284 -3.06 6.38 -11.53
C PRO A 284 -2.39 6.16 -10.17
N GLY A 285 -3.13 6.09 -9.08
CA GLY A 285 -2.54 6.07 -7.73
C GLY A 285 -3.27 5.23 -6.68
N GLY A 286 -4.10 4.26 -7.10
CA GLY A 286 -4.98 3.48 -6.23
C GLY A 286 -6.40 4.02 -6.23
N SER A 287 -7.35 3.26 -5.70
CA SER A 287 -8.78 3.59 -5.74
C SER A 287 -9.15 4.91 -5.07
N SER A 288 -8.28 5.44 -4.21
CA SER A 288 -8.48 6.67 -3.43
C SER A 288 -8.23 7.96 -4.21
N VAL A 289 -7.80 7.88 -5.47
CA VAL A 289 -7.48 9.07 -6.26
C VAL A 289 -8.48 9.28 -7.40
N PRO A 290 -8.61 10.52 -7.93
CA PRO A 290 -9.46 10.79 -9.09
C PRO A 290 -9.09 9.95 -10.30
N ILE A 291 -10.10 9.35 -10.95
CA ILE A 291 -9.97 8.69 -12.25
C ILE A 291 -9.76 9.73 -13.33
N LEU A 292 -8.80 9.52 -14.22
CA LEU A 292 -8.52 10.38 -15.37
C LEU A 292 -9.03 9.73 -16.68
N PRO A 293 -9.76 10.46 -17.52
CA PRO A 293 -10.05 10.03 -18.89
C PRO A 293 -8.76 10.08 -19.74
N ALA A 294 -8.72 9.32 -20.83
CA ALA A 294 -7.55 9.14 -21.67
C ALA A 294 -6.89 10.46 -22.12
N ASN A 295 -7.69 11.46 -22.48
CA ASN A 295 -7.19 12.77 -22.90
C ASN A 295 -6.51 13.57 -21.78
N LEU A 296 -6.87 13.37 -20.52
CA LEU A 296 -6.23 13.99 -19.36
C LEU A 296 -5.15 13.11 -18.73
N LEU A 297 -5.05 11.85 -19.14
CA LEU A 297 -4.02 10.93 -18.66
C LEU A 297 -2.64 11.23 -19.25
N PHE A 298 -2.57 11.44 -20.56
CA PHE A 298 -1.31 11.71 -21.26
C PHE A 298 -0.95 13.19 -21.34
N LYS A 299 -1.96 14.06 -21.25
CA LYS A 299 -1.81 15.51 -21.29
C LYS A 299 -2.48 16.17 -20.10
N THR A 300 -1.91 17.28 -19.64
CA THR A 300 -2.58 18.15 -18.67
C THR A 300 -3.70 18.95 -19.35
N ALA A 301 -4.52 19.64 -18.57
CA ALA A 301 -5.54 20.56 -19.12
C ALA A 301 -4.94 21.73 -19.94
N LYS A 302 -3.63 21.97 -19.79
CA LYS A 302 -2.86 22.97 -20.55
C LYS A 302 -2.20 22.40 -21.81
N ASP A 303 -2.51 21.15 -22.17
CA ASP A 303 -1.89 20.40 -23.26
C ASP A 303 -0.38 20.11 -23.07
N GLU A 304 0.12 20.21 -21.85
CA GLU A 304 1.48 19.80 -21.50
C GLU A 304 1.53 18.27 -21.32
N THR A 305 2.65 17.65 -21.70
CA THR A 305 2.85 16.21 -21.50
C THR A 305 2.84 15.86 -20.02
N ARG A 306 2.01 14.92 -19.61
CA ARG A 306 1.92 14.47 -18.22
C ARG A 306 3.07 13.51 -17.88
N LEU A 307 3.75 13.82 -16.80
CA LEU A 307 4.86 13.02 -16.29
C LEU A 307 4.44 12.18 -15.08
N MET A 308 5.11 11.06 -14.88
CA MET A 308 5.02 10.24 -13.67
C MET A 308 5.77 10.93 -12.51
N THR A 309 5.22 12.06 -12.05
CA THR A 309 5.72 12.86 -10.91
C THR A 309 4.56 13.28 -10.03
N TYR A 310 4.85 13.62 -8.77
CA TYR A 310 3.82 14.11 -7.85
C TYR A 310 3.18 15.40 -8.36
N GLU A 311 3.98 16.31 -8.91
CA GLU A 311 3.54 17.63 -9.37
C GLU A 311 2.72 17.53 -10.65
N SER A 312 3.21 16.82 -11.65
CA SER A 312 2.53 16.69 -12.95
C SER A 312 1.22 15.91 -12.85
N MET A 313 1.19 14.86 -12.00
CA MET A 313 -0.07 14.15 -11.73
C MET A 313 -1.10 15.04 -11.05
N ALA A 314 -0.69 15.94 -10.16
CA ALA A 314 -1.57 16.85 -9.44
C ALA A 314 -1.90 18.14 -10.20
N ASP A 315 -1.35 18.35 -11.42
CA ASP A 315 -1.62 19.55 -12.19
C ASP A 315 -3.10 19.67 -12.57
N GLY A 316 -3.66 20.86 -12.30
CA GLY A 316 -5.09 21.10 -12.41
C GLY A 316 -5.92 20.69 -11.18
N GLY A 317 -5.24 20.29 -10.09
CA GLY A 317 -5.88 19.78 -8.88
C GLY A 317 -6.79 18.59 -9.17
N PHE A 318 -7.80 18.34 -8.34
CA PHE A 318 -8.72 17.21 -8.56
C PHE A 318 -9.82 17.50 -9.63
N ALA A 319 -9.75 18.67 -10.29
CA ALA A 319 -10.65 18.95 -11.42
C ALA A 319 -10.19 18.26 -12.72
N THR A 320 -8.89 18.30 -13.02
CA THR A 320 -8.30 17.75 -14.24
C THR A 320 -7.01 16.95 -13.96
N GLY A 321 -6.56 16.90 -12.73
CA GLY A 321 -5.43 16.13 -12.24
C GLY A 321 -5.87 14.98 -11.32
N SER A 322 -4.86 14.26 -10.81
CA SER A 322 -5.00 13.15 -9.88
C SER A 322 -3.79 13.09 -8.95
N MET A 323 -3.45 11.93 -8.42
CA MET A 323 -2.24 11.70 -7.63
C MET A 323 -1.53 10.44 -8.11
N ILE A 324 -0.19 10.43 -8.00
CA ILE A 324 0.57 9.17 -8.16
C ILE A 324 0.30 8.20 -6.98
N GLY A 325 -0.20 8.74 -5.88
CA GLY A 325 -0.73 8.02 -4.74
C GLY A 325 0.16 6.88 -4.24
N SER A 326 -0.45 5.74 -3.98
CA SER A 326 0.23 4.50 -3.58
C SER A 326 0.99 3.83 -4.72
N GLY A 327 0.80 4.28 -5.97
CA GLY A 327 1.34 3.65 -7.17
C GLY A 327 0.49 2.52 -7.74
N GLY A 328 -0.75 2.37 -7.29
CA GLY A 328 -1.72 1.46 -7.90
C GLY A 328 -2.25 2.05 -9.21
N PHE A 329 -1.76 1.55 -10.35
CA PHE A 329 -2.07 2.08 -11.68
C PHE A 329 -3.01 1.14 -12.42
N ILE A 330 -4.31 1.51 -12.53
CA ILE A 330 -5.36 0.66 -13.11
C ILE A 330 -5.83 1.26 -14.42
N VAL A 331 -5.60 0.56 -15.53
CA VAL A 331 -5.92 1.01 -16.89
C VAL A 331 -7.22 0.38 -17.38
N TYR A 332 -8.11 1.18 -17.92
CA TYR A 332 -9.41 0.77 -18.44
C TYR A 332 -9.51 0.97 -19.94
N ASP A 333 -9.98 -0.04 -20.68
CA ASP A 333 -10.44 0.09 -22.05
C ASP A 333 -11.91 0.55 -22.12
N ASP A 334 -12.44 0.74 -23.34
CA ASP A 334 -13.79 1.25 -23.58
C ASP A 334 -14.92 0.29 -23.15
N ARG A 335 -14.64 -0.97 -22.83
CA ARG A 335 -15.60 -1.94 -22.31
C ARG A 335 -15.90 -1.71 -20.83
N GLN A 336 -14.99 -1.08 -20.10
CA GLN A 336 -15.16 -0.88 -18.66
C GLN A 336 -16.23 0.17 -18.37
N CYS A 337 -17.20 -0.18 -17.55
CA CYS A 337 -18.24 0.71 -17.09
C CYS A 337 -17.77 1.52 -15.90
N ILE A 338 -17.74 2.84 -16.03
CA ILE A 338 -17.28 3.72 -14.94
C ILE A 338 -18.30 3.75 -13.79
N VAL A 339 -19.59 3.62 -14.07
CA VAL A 339 -20.64 3.55 -13.02
C VAL A 339 -20.41 2.33 -12.13
N ARG A 340 -20.13 1.17 -12.71
CA ARG A 340 -19.81 -0.06 -11.97
C ARG A 340 -18.53 0.08 -11.15
N ASN A 341 -17.49 0.67 -11.72
CA ASN A 341 -16.24 0.90 -11.00
C ASN A 341 -16.47 1.85 -9.81
N THR A 342 -17.23 2.92 -10.01
CA THR A 342 -17.60 3.86 -8.95
C THR A 342 -18.39 3.18 -7.83
N TRP A 343 -19.34 2.29 -8.18
CA TRP A 343 -20.05 1.51 -7.18
C TRP A 343 -19.12 0.56 -6.41
N ASN A 344 -18.21 -0.16 -7.09
CA ASN A 344 -17.25 -1.04 -6.43
C ASN A 344 -16.36 -0.29 -5.43
N PHE A 345 -15.87 0.90 -5.80
CA PHE A 345 -15.09 1.74 -4.89
C PHE A 345 -15.95 2.26 -3.74
N SER A 346 -17.17 2.74 -4.00
CA SER A 346 -18.09 3.20 -2.95
C SER A 346 -18.41 2.09 -1.95
N ARG A 347 -18.64 0.85 -2.42
CA ARG A 347 -18.84 -0.32 -1.57
C ARG A 347 -17.63 -0.63 -0.71
N PHE A 348 -16.43 -0.56 -1.29
CA PHE A 348 -15.18 -0.77 -0.57
C PHE A 348 -15.03 0.26 0.56
N TYR A 349 -15.15 1.56 0.26
CA TYR A 349 -14.99 2.61 1.28
C TYR A 349 -16.08 2.58 2.36
N HIS A 350 -17.31 2.21 2.01
CA HIS A 350 -18.36 2.00 3.02
C HIS A 350 -18.01 0.85 3.97
N HIS A 351 -17.56 -0.28 3.44
CA HIS A 351 -17.14 -1.43 4.24
C HIS A 351 -15.93 -1.10 5.14
N GLU A 352 -14.97 -0.34 4.64
CA GLU A 352 -13.71 -0.03 5.32
C GLU A 352 -13.77 1.21 6.22
N SER A 353 -14.88 1.95 6.22
CA SER A 353 -15.08 3.05 7.15
C SER A 353 -15.08 2.55 8.60
N CYS A 354 -14.24 3.14 9.47
CA CYS A 354 -14.21 2.78 10.89
C CYS A 354 -15.47 3.20 11.65
N GLY A 355 -16.33 4.04 11.04
CA GLY A 355 -17.58 4.53 11.62
C GLY A 355 -17.42 5.62 12.68
N GLN A 356 -16.22 6.18 12.88
CA GLN A 356 -15.98 7.15 13.94
C GLN A 356 -16.67 8.50 13.70
N CYS A 357 -16.53 9.08 12.50
CA CYS A 357 -17.10 10.38 12.17
C CYS A 357 -18.31 10.25 11.24
N SER A 358 -19.39 11.01 11.56
CA SER A 358 -20.68 10.90 10.86
C SER A 358 -20.62 11.13 9.35
N PRO A 359 -19.87 12.13 8.81
CA PRO A 359 -19.83 12.34 7.36
C PRO A 359 -19.30 11.14 6.61
N CYS A 360 -18.27 10.46 7.12
CA CYS A 360 -17.73 9.22 6.56
C CYS A 360 -18.69 8.05 6.78
N ARG A 361 -19.10 7.77 8.04
CA ARG A 361 -19.95 6.63 8.40
C ARG A 361 -21.23 6.55 7.58
N GLU A 362 -21.96 7.68 7.53
CA GLU A 362 -23.25 7.74 6.81
C GLU A 362 -23.06 8.01 5.31
N GLY A 363 -22.18 8.96 4.98
CA GLY A 363 -21.98 9.40 3.61
C GLY A 363 -21.44 8.31 2.68
N THR A 364 -20.49 7.46 3.12
CA THR A 364 -19.99 6.34 2.31
C THR A 364 -21.09 5.31 2.04
N GLY A 365 -21.97 5.05 3.03
CA GLY A 365 -23.14 4.20 2.83
C GLY A 365 -24.18 4.79 1.87
N TRP A 366 -24.32 6.13 1.83
CA TRP A 366 -25.17 6.78 0.84
C TRP A 366 -24.56 6.73 -0.55
N LEU A 367 -23.24 6.97 -0.69
CA LEU A 367 -22.54 6.80 -1.97
C LEU A 367 -22.75 5.39 -2.53
N GLU A 368 -22.57 4.35 -1.72
CA GLU A 368 -22.79 2.96 -2.15
C GLU A 368 -24.22 2.72 -2.60
N LYS A 369 -25.22 3.13 -1.82
CA LYS A 369 -26.64 2.89 -2.12
C LYS A 369 -27.09 3.62 -3.39
N VAL A 370 -26.66 4.86 -3.59
CA VAL A 370 -27.05 5.64 -4.77
C VAL A 370 -26.32 5.12 -6.01
N THR A 371 -25.02 4.84 -5.94
CA THR A 371 -24.29 4.24 -7.07
C THR A 371 -24.83 2.84 -7.40
N TRP A 372 -25.25 2.05 -6.39
CA TRP A 372 -25.90 0.76 -6.61
C TRP A 372 -27.19 0.92 -7.42
N ARG A 373 -28.08 1.88 -7.06
CA ARG A 373 -29.31 2.11 -7.83
C ARG A 373 -29.02 2.45 -9.28
N LEU A 374 -28.05 3.31 -9.53
CA LEU A 374 -27.63 3.69 -10.89
C LEU A 374 -27.05 2.52 -11.65
N GLU A 375 -26.16 1.73 -11.04
CA GLU A 375 -25.54 0.57 -11.67
C GLU A 375 -26.56 -0.53 -12.01
N HIS A 376 -27.61 -0.70 -11.20
CA HIS A 376 -28.60 -1.74 -11.39
C HIS A 376 -29.88 -1.29 -12.12
N GLY A 377 -29.89 -0.07 -12.68
CA GLY A 377 -31.02 0.44 -13.47
C GLY A 377 -32.26 0.80 -12.63
N TYR A 378 -32.06 1.19 -11.37
CA TYR A 378 -33.10 1.71 -10.47
C TYR A 378 -32.94 3.19 -10.16
N GLY A 379 -31.88 3.82 -10.71
CA GLY A 379 -31.61 5.24 -10.49
C GLY A 379 -32.42 6.16 -11.37
N ASN A 380 -32.40 7.44 -11.02
CA ASN A 380 -32.99 8.54 -11.79
C ASN A 380 -31.96 9.67 -12.00
N MET A 381 -32.32 10.74 -12.70
CA MET A 381 -31.39 11.84 -13.01
C MET A 381 -30.97 12.60 -11.75
N GLU A 382 -31.88 12.76 -10.79
CA GLU A 382 -31.60 13.41 -9.49
C GLU A 382 -30.58 12.62 -8.66
N ASP A 383 -30.49 11.29 -8.82
CA ASP A 383 -29.49 10.47 -8.14
C ASP A 383 -28.06 10.85 -8.55
N ILE A 384 -27.85 11.29 -9.79
CA ILE A 384 -26.51 11.72 -10.26
C ILE A 384 -26.10 13.03 -9.55
N ASP A 385 -27.02 13.97 -9.43
CA ASP A 385 -26.79 15.23 -8.73
C ASP A 385 -26.68 15.02 -7.22
N LEU A 386 -27.45 14.07 -6.68
CA LEU A 386 -27.35 13.65 -5.27
C LEU A 386 -25.97 13.07 -4.93
N LEU A 387 -25.37 12.25 -5.81
CA LEU A 387 -23.99 11.74 -5.60
C LEU A 387 -22.99 12.89 -5.51
N TRP A 388 -23.15 13.91 -6.38
CA TRP A 388 -22.32 15.11 -6.35
C TRP A 388 -22.45 15.88 -5.03
N ASP A 389 -23.67 16.00 -4.50
CA ASP A 389 -23.93 16.69 -3.23
C ASP A 389 -23.37 15.88 -2.03
N ILE A 390 -23.59 14.56 -2.00
CA ILE A 390 -23.10 13.69 -0.92
C ILE A 390 -21.56 13.76 -0.83
N GLN A 391 -20.84 13.57 -1.96
CA GLN A 391 -19.38 13.55 -1.93
C GLN A 391 -18.80 14.88 -1.40
N ARG A 392 -19.39 16.02 -1.76
CA ARG A 392 -18.97 17.35 -1.27
C ARG A 392 -19.19 17.54 0.24
N LYS A 393 -20.13 16.82 0.84
CA LYS A 393 -20.39 16.84 2.29
C LYS A 393 -19.47 15.91 3.07
N ILE A 394 -18.85 14.94 2.40
CA ILE A 394 -17.83 14.06 2.99
C ILE A 394 -16.45 14.73 2.90
N GLU A 395 -16.09 15.21 1.71
CA GLU A 395 -14.79 15.82 1.41
C GLU A 395 -14.47 16.97 2.39
N GLY A 396 -13.30 16.92 3.02
CA GLY A 396 -12.83 17.92 3.98
C GLY A 396 -13.56 17.94 5.34
N ASN A 397 -14.55 17.06 5.57
CA ASN A 397 -15.36 17.06 6.78
C ASN A 397 -15.15 15.82 7.66
N THR A 398 -14.05 15.10 7.47
CA THR A 398 -13.75 13.85 8.18
C THR A 398 -12.46 13.94 9.00
N ILE A 399 -12.34 13.09 10.04
CA ILE A 399 -11.18 13.07 10.93
C ILE A 399 -9.90 12.63 10.21
N CYS A 400 -10.03 11.73 9.23
CA CYS A 400 -8.90 11.19 8.48
C CYS A 400 -9.18 11.22 6.97
N PRO A 401 -8.14 11.01 6.12
CA PRO A 401 -8.27 11.07 4.66
C PRO A 401 -9.17 10.01 4.03
N LEU A 402 -9.67 9.01 4.77
CA LEU A 402 -10.56 7.98 4.20
C LEU A 402 -11.83 8.60 3.60
N GLY A 403 -12.38 9.65 4.23
CA GLY A 403 -13.54 10.36 3.68
C GLY A 403 -13.24 11.01 2.33
N ASP A 404 -12.11 11.69 2.22
CA ASP A 404 -11.65 12.29 0.97
C ASP A 404 -11.39 11.22 -0.09
N ALA A 405 -10.74 10.12 0.31
CA ALA A 405 -10.48 8.95 -0.54
C ALA A 405 -11.76 8.31 -1.10
N ALA A 406 -12.86 8.32 -0.34
CA ALA A 406 -14.17 7.85 -0.80
C ALA A 406 -14.87 8.85 -1.72
N ALA A 407 -14.67 10.15 -1.50
CA ALA A 407 -15.35 11.22 -2.23
C ALA A 407 -14.74 11.50 -3.61
N TRP A 408 -13.40 11.55 -3.72
CA TRP A 408 -12.69 11.97 -4.94
C TRP A 408 -12.96 11.07 -6.16
N PRO A 409 -12.97 9.73 -6.07
CA PRO A 409 -13.31 8.88 -7.21
C PRO A 409 -14.72 9.12 -7.75
N VAL A 410 -15.69 9.34 -6.85
CA VAL A 410 -17.08 9.65 -7.21
C VAL A 410 -17.16 11.00 -7.91
N ALA A 411 -16.49 12.02 -7.34
CA ALA A 411 -16.44 13.36 -7.95
C ALA A 411 -15.85 13.33 -9.36
N ALA A 412 -14.73 12.62 -9.55
CA ALA A 412 -14.08 12.50 -10.84
C ALA A 412 -14.92 11.70 -11.85
N ALA A 413 -15.55 10.61 -11.41
CA ALA A 413 -16.44 9.82 -12.26
C ALA A 413 -17.62 10.65 -12.78
N ILE A 414 -18.29 11.41 -11.91
CA ILE A 414 -19.40 12.29 -12.34
C ILE A 414 -18.89 13.40 -13.26
N ARG A 415 -17.75 14.03 -12.93
CA ARG A 415 -17.20 15.14 -13.73
C ARG A 415 -16.85 14.73 -15.15
N HIS A 416 -16.21 13.58 -15.31
CA HIS A 416 -15.64 13.18 -16.60
C HIS A 416 -16.50 12.18 -17.37
N PHE A 417 -17.36 11.44 -16.68
CA PHE A 417 -18.13 10.34 -17.25
C PHE A 417 -19.62 10.41 -16.93
N ARG A 418 -20.15 11.62 -16.65
CA ARG A 418 -21.59 11.84 -16.37
C ARG A 418 -22.51 11.17 -17.40
N HIS A 419 -22.10 11.18 -18.67
CA HIS A 419 -22.85 10.56 -19.76
C HIS A 419 -23.09 9.05 -19.59
N GLU A 420 -22.19 8.34 -18.89
CA GLU A 420 -22.41 6.92 -18.59
C GLU A 420 -23.47 6.73 -17.49
N PHE A 421 -23.47 7.59 -16.47
CA PHE A 421 -24.52 7.59 -15.45
C PHE A 421 -25.89 7.90 -16.08
N GLU A 422 -25.96 8.91 -16.94
CA GLU A 422 -27.18 9.24 -17.68
C GLU A 422 -27.63 8.12 -18.61
N TYR A 423 -26.70 7.37 -19.23
CA TYR A 423 -27.01 6.20 -20.03
C TYR A 423 -27.69 5.12 -19.18
N HIS A 424 -27.22 4.85 -17.98
CA HIS A 424 -27.81 3.88 -17.06
C HIS A 424 -29.24 4.27 -16.66
N VAL A 425 -29.51 5.54 -16.49
CA VAL A 425 -30.85 6.07 -16.19
C VAL A 425 -31.79 5.96 -17.40
N ARG A 426 -31.30 6.31 -18.60
CA ARG A 426 -32.12 6.34 -19.82
C ARG A 426 -32.42 4.95 -20.39
N TYR A 427 -31.57 3.95 -20.10
CA TYR A 427 -31.68 2.59 -20.64
C TYR A 427 -31.57 1.52 -19.54
N PRO A 428 -32.47 1.56 -18.54
CA PRO A 428 -32.36 0.67 -17.35
C PRO A 428 -32.49 -0.81 -17.71
N GLU A 429 -33.26 -1.19 -18.71
CA GLU A 429 -33.38 -2.57 -19.19
C GLU A 429 -32.07 -3.11 -19.76
N LYS A 430 -31.28 -2.28 -20.48
CA LYS A 430 -29.98 -2.70 -21.00
C LYS A 430 -28.95 -2.90 -19.89
N VAL A 431 -29.13 -2.20 -18.77
CA VAL A 431 -28.28 -2.34 -17.60
C VAL A 431 -28.64 -3.59 -16.80
N LYS A 432 -29.95 -3.86 -16.64
CA LYS A 432 -30.47 -5.05 -15.94
C LYS A 432 -30.14 -6.38 -16.64
N ASP A 433 -30.10 -6.36 -17.98
CA ASP A 433 -29.81 -7.54 -18.80
C ASP A 433 -28.31 -7.95 -18.82
N ARG A 434 -27.45 -7.25 -18.10
CA ARG A 434 -26.03 -7.58 -17.96
C ARG A 434 -25.79 -8.83 -17.09
N LYS A 435 -26.49 -9.92 -17.34
CA LYS A 435 -26.38 -11.20 -16.62
C LYS A 435 -24.97 -11.81 -16.61
N HIS A 436 -24.13 -11.45 -17.56
CA HIS A 436 -22.79 -12.00 -17.71
C HIS A 436 -21.72 -11.40 -16.77
N PHE A 437 -22.05 -10.36 -15.99
CA PHE A 437 -21.12 -9.78 -15.03
C PHE A 437 -21.29 -10.30 -13.60
N GLU A 438 -22.37 -11.00 -13.29
CA GLU A 438 -22.67 -11.46 -11.93
C GLU A 438 -22.18 -12.88 -11.60
N ALA A 439 -21.95 -13.72 -12.60
CA ALA A 439 -21.83 -15.17 -12.36
C ALA A 439 -20.40 -15.74 -12.44
N GLU A 440 -19.48 -15.16 -13.20
CA GLU A 440 -18.28 -15.92 -13.57
C GLU A 440 -17.00 -15.77 -12.73
N PRO A 441 -16.59 -14.60 -12.20
CA PRO A 441 -15.29 -14.53 -11.54
C PRO A 441 -15.28 -15.21 -10.17
N TRP A 442 -16.37 -15.11 -9.41
CA TRP A 442 -16.41 -15.58 -8.03
C TRP A 442 -16.68 -17.09 -7.93
N GLU A 443 -17.53 -17.64 -8.76
CA GLU A 443 -17.77 -19.09 -8.79
C GLU A 443 -16.56 -19.86 -9.34
N LYS A 444 -15.86 -19.34 -10.35
CA LYS A 444 -14.58 -19.92 -10.82
C LYS A 444 -13.48 -19.82 -9.77
N VAL A 445 -13.37 -18.69 -9.07
CA VAL A 445 -12.40 -18.52 -7.98
C VAL A 445 -12.78 -19.40 -6.79
N LYS A 446 -14.06 -19.48 -6.44
CA LYS A 446 -14.56 -20.38 -5.39
C LYS A 446 -14.26 -21.84 -5.72
N HIS A 447 -14.52 -22.27 -6.94
CA HIS A 447 -14.22 -23.63 -7.39
C HIS A 447 -12.70 -23.91 -7.45
N LEU A 448 -11.88 -22.94 -7.86
CA LEU A 448 -10.41 -23.02 -7.78
C LEU A 448 -9.91 -23.03 -6.32
N MET A 449 -10.52 -22.25 -5.45
CA MET A 449 -10.21 -22.29 -4.02
C MET A 449 -10.64 -23.62 -3.38
N GLU A 450 -11.81 -24.15 -3.73
CA GLU A 450 -12.26 -25.47 -3.28
C GLU A 450 -11.31 -26.57 -3.78
N LEU A 451 -10.83 -26.50 -5.03
CA LEU A 451 -9.84 -27.45 -5.58
C LEU A 451 -8.45 -27.30 -4.93
N LEU A 452 -8.06 -26.09 -4.51
CA LEU A 452 -6.77 -25.85 -3.86
C LEU A 452 -6.79 -26.13 -2.35
N TYR A 453 -7.93 -25.93 -1.68
CA TYR A 453 -8.06 -26.14 -0.23
C TYR A 453 -8.54 -27.55 0.14
N LEU A 454 -9.21 -28.28 -0.76
CA LEU A 454 -9.65 -29.66 -0.52
C LEU A 454 -8.46 -30.60 -0.17
N PRO A 455 -7.31 -30.57 -0.87
CA PRO A 455 -6.14 -31.38 -0.47
C PRO A 455 -5.59 -31.00 0.90
N ILE A 456 -5.51 -29.70 1.21
CA ILE A 456 -4.99 -29.20 2.49
C ILE A 456 -5.93 -29.57 3.66
N LEU A 457 -7.24 -29.53 3.44
CA LEU A 457 -8.23 -29.97 4.43
C LEU A 457 -8.19 -31.49 4.62
N LEU A 458 -8.00 -32.29 3.55
CA LEU A 458 -7.80 -33.73 3.66
C LEU A 458 -6.54 -34.08 4.45
N ASP A 459 -5.42 -33.39 4.20
CA ASP A 459 -4.17 -33.59 4.96
C ASP A 459 -4.33 -33.21 6.42
N LEU A 460 -5.04 -32.12 6.74
CA LEU A 460 -5.34 -31.73 8.12
C LEU A 460 -6.27 -32.72 8.83
N VAL A 461 -7.27 -33.28 8.13
CA VAL A 461 -8.16 -34.30 8.69
C VAL A 461 -7.43 -35.60 8.90
N VAL A 462 -6.54 -36.01 7.99
CA VAL A 462 -5.70 -37.20 8.13
C VAL A 462 -4.70 -37.01 9.31
N LEU A 463 -4.10 -35.83 9.43
CA LEU A 463 -3.21 -35.52 10.59
C LEU A 463 -3.99 -35.54 11.91
N ALA A 464 -5.19 -34.97 11.96
CA ALA A 464 -6.03 -34.99 13.14
C ALA A 464 -6.46 -36.42 13.52
N GLN A 465 -6.83 -37.27 12.54
CA GLN A 465 -7.12 -38.67 12.78
C GLN A 465 -5.91 -39.43 13.25
N PHE A 466 -4.73 -39.15 12.71
CA PHE A 466 -3.46 -39.75 13.17
C PHE A 466 -3.11 -39.36 14.61
N CYS A 467 -3.30 -38.09 14.97
CA CYS A 467 -3.12 -37.60 16.33
C CYS A 467 -4.13 -38.23 17.31
N ILE A 468 -5.39 -38.41 16.91
CA ILE A 468 -6.41 -39.07 17.71
C ILE A 468 -6.06 -40.57 17.93
N MET A 469 -5.62 -41.25 16.87
CA MET A 469 -5.17 -42.64 16.98
C MET A 469 -3.94 -42.80 17.91
N LEU A 470 -2.96 -41.90 17.84
CA LEU A 470 -1.83 -41.91 18.75
C LEU A 470 -2.24 -41.66 20.21
N PHE A 471 -3.22 -40.73 20.41
CA PHE A 471 -3.75 -40.44 21.75
C PHE A 471 -4.54 -41.62 22.36
N LEU A 472 -5.32 -42.32 21.53
CA LEU A 472 -6.05 -43.50 21.94
C LEU A 472 -5.13 -44.69 22.25
N ASN A 473 -4.08 -44.92 21.45
CA ASN A 473 -3.06 -45.91 21.69
C ASN A 473 -2.23 -45.62 22.97
N TYR A 474 -2.00 -44.33 23.25
CA TYR A 474 -1.32 -43.91 24.47
C TYR A 474 -2.18 -44.15 25.71
N LYS A 475 -3.49 -43.89 25.65
CA LYS A 475 -4.44 -44.22 26.73
C LYS A 475 -4.56 -45.75 26.97
N GLN A 476 -4.56 -46.58 25.94
CA GLN A 476 -4.59 -48.03 26.09
C GLN A 476 -3.32 -48.55 26.74
N LYS A 477 -2.14 -48.00 26.46
CA LYS A 477 -0.90 -48.36 27.13
C LYS A 477 -0.84 -47.91 28.59
N LEU A 478 -1.48 -46.79 28.95
CA LEU A 478 -1.57 -46.35 30.35
C LEU A 478 -2.53 -47.22 31.20
N CYS A 479 -3.60 -47.76 30.60
CA CYS A 479 -4.50 -48.69 31.28
C CYS A 479 -3.87 -50.07 31.52
N LEU A 480 -2.85 -50.48 30.74
CA LEU A 480 -2.14 -51.74 30.94
C LEU A 480 -1.03 -51.68 32.00
N PHE A 481 -0.72 -50.47 32.53
CA PHE A 481 0.25 -50.28 33.61
C PHE A 481 -0.39 -50.03 34.98
N MET A 482 -1.72 -50.04 35.06
CA MET A 482 -2.46 -49.84 36.31
C MET A 482 -3.29 -51.07 36.74
N PHE A 483 -2.91 -52.30 36.28
CA PHE A 483 -3.37 -53.55 36.85
C PHE A 483 -2.20 -54.50 37.14
#